data_ae983615ad29ef22f4723e1458ce5a15
#
_entry.id   ae983615ad29ef22f4723e1458ce5a15
#
_cell.length_a   1.000
_cell.length_b   1.000
_cell.length_c   1.000
_cell.angle_alpha   90.00
_cell.angle_beta   90.00
_cell.angle_gamma   90.00
#
_symmetry.space_group_name_H-M   'P 1'
#
loop_
_entity.id
_entity.type
_entity.pdbx_description
1 polymer ?
#
loop_
_entity_poly.entity_id
_entity_poly.type
_entity_poly.pdbx_seq_one_letter_code
_entity_poly.pdbx_strand_id
1 'polypeptide(L)'
;MEHRVRKILTSLIAILAATNLEAQQSTPKLVVCITVDQLRGDYIEYFYNTFGERGFKRLMNEGLVYNNIRFKFSDIDEASAFATLFTGSNPNFNGIAGKNIYDFDKEKEVSVLYDPDYIGNYTKEHYSPRKLISSTIGDELKIASKGRSDVYAIAPNPESAILSAGHAANGAFWMDDYNGKWATTTYYKGLPWYVDRYNNGPESLSARLEQMTWTPSLSLDKFNAFPYVLDEIPFKYTFKENTNECFFNLKTSPFINKEINRLALQFLEYGLSLIHISEPTRP
;
A
#
# COMPACT_ATOMS: atom_id res chain seq x y z
N MET A 1 -42.22 -10.43 52.40
CA MET A 1 -40.82 -10.78 52.09
C MET A 1 -40.61 -11.03 50.57
N GLU A 2 -41.48 -11.80 49.95
CA GLU A 2 -41.42 -12.11 48.50
C GLU A 2 -41.36 -10.93 47.55
N HIS A 3 -42.12 -9.86 47.81
CA HIS A 3 -42.17 -8.69 46.93
C HIS A 3 -40.84 -7.90 46.88
N ARG A 4 -40.07 -7.89 47.97
CA ARG A 4 -38.73 -7.27 48.03
C ARG A 4 -37.67 -8.12 47.32
N VAL A 5 -37.75 -9.43 47.48
CA VAL A 5 -36.82 -10.38 46.79
C VAL A 5 -37.02 -10.31 45.28
N ARG A 6 -38.27 -10.23 44.81
CA ARG A 6 -38.62 -10.13 43.40
C ARG A 6 -38.10 -8.81 42.76
N LYS A 7 -38.18 -7.68 43.47
CA LYS A 7 -37.64 -6.39 43.03
C LYS A 7 -36.10 -6.40 42.96
N ILE A 8 -35.44 -7.03 43.92
CA ILE A 8 -33.98 -7.17 43.91
C ILE A 8 -33.53 -8.09 42.77
N LEU A 9 -34.26 -9.18 42.52
CA LEU A 9 -33.93 -10.10 41.43
C LEU A 9 -34.11 -9.43 40.04
N THR A 10 -35.17 -8.65 39.82
CA THR A 10 -35.39 -7.92 38.58
C THR A 10 -34.37 -6.80 38.39
N SER A 11 -33.93 -6.12 39.45
CA SER A 11 -32.88 -5.13 39.37
C SER A 11 -31.51 -5.76 39.04
N LEU A 12 -31.21 -6.93 39.59
CA LEU A 12 -29.98 -7.68 39.31
C LEU A 12 -29.93 -8.17 37.85
N ILE A 13 -31.06 -8.65 37.32
CA ILE A 13 -31.18 -9.08 35.93
C ILE A 13 -31.03 -7.87 34.96
N ALA A 14 -31.59 -6.71 35.31
CA ALA A 14 -31.46 -5.49 34.53
C ALA A 14 -30.01 -4.96 34.51
N ILE A 15 -29.28 -5.08 35.62
CA ILE A 15 -27.86 -4.69 35.69
C ILE A 15 -27.01 -5.69 34.90
N LEU A 16 -27.25 -7.01 34.97
CA LEU A 16 -26.57 -8.01 34.17
C LEU A 16 -26.86 -7.86 32.66
N ALA A 17 -28.04 -7.45 32.27
CA ALA A 17 -28.38 -7.15 30.87
C ALA A 17 -27.72 -5.89 30.37
N ALA A 18 -27.52 -4.89 31.24
CA ALA A 18 -26.82 -3.62 30.86
C ALA A 18 -25.31 -3.78 30.68
N THR A 19 -24.69 -4.78 31.35
CA THR A 19 -23.25 -5.04 31.23
C THR A 19 -22.87 -5.76 29.90
N ASN A 20 -23.84 -6.31 29.17
CA ASN A 20 -23.63 -6.94 27.88
C ASN A 20 -23.88 -6.00 26.67
N LEU A 21 -24.13 -4.73 26.90
CA LEU A 21 -24.05 -3.71 25.88
C LEU A 21 -22.57 -3.34 25.67
N GLU A 22 -21.75 -4.30 25.25
CA GLU A 22 -20.57 -3.98 24.51
C GLU A 22 -21.06 -3.21 23.28
N ALA A 23 -20.73 -1.93 23.22
CA ALA A 23 -20.92 -1.15 22.01
C ALA A 23 -20.24 -1.94 20.91
N GLN A 24 -21.02 -2.58 20.06
CA GLN A 24 -20.53 -3.33 18.92
C GLN A 24 -19.86 -2.28 18.03
N GLN A 25 -18.56 -2.05 18.25
CA GLN A 25 -17.76 -1.20 17.39
C GLN A 25 -17.97 -1.75 15.99
N SER A 26 -18.61 -0.95 15.15
CA SER A 26 -18.83 -1.34 13.77
C SER A 26 -17.47 -1.59 13.13
N THR A 27 -17.17 -2.85 12.85
CA THR A 27 -15.93 -3.22 12.18
C THR A 27 -15.84 -2.44 10.87
N PRO A 28 -14.75 -1.71 10.59
CA PRO A 28 -14.63 -0.97 9.37
C PRO A 28 -14.76 -1.91 8.15
N LYS A 29 -15.58 -1.51 7.20
CA LYS A 29 -15.80 -2.30 5.97
C LYS A 29 -14.62 -2.22 5.00
N LEU A 30 -13.85 -1.14 5.08
CA LEU A 30 -12.68 -0.88 4.26
C LEU A 30 -11.59 -0.27 5.14
N VAL A 31 -10.38 -0.81 5.04
CA VAL A 31 -9.16 -0.24 5.61
C VAL A 31 -8.21 0.06 4.47
N VAL A 32 -7.72 1.29 4.40
CA VAL A 32 -6.74 1.73 3.40
C VAL A 32 -5.46 2.12 4.12
N CYS A 33 -4.37 1.39 3.87
CA CYS A 33 -3.03 1.72 4.34
C CYS A 33 -2.29 2.47 3.22
N ILE A 34 -1.84 3.68 3.48
CA ILE A 34 -1.02 4.46 2.54
C ILE A 34 0.37 4.60 3.14
N THR A 35 1.36 4.00 2.49
CA THR A 35 2.76 4.09 2.88
C THR A 35 3.50 4.94 1.86
N VAL A 36 4.24 5.93 2.32
CA VAL A 36 5.07 6.80 1.46
C VAL A 36 6.52 6.58 1.86
N ASP A 37 7.25 5.88 0.99
CA ASP A 37 8.67 5.61 1.21
C ASP A 37 9.49 6.90 1.09
N GLN A 38 10.58 6.98 1.86
CA GLN A 38 11.54 8.11 1.89
C GLN A 38 10.90 9.48 2.19
N LEU A 39 9.67 9.53 2.71
CA LEU A 39 9.07 10.77 3.15
C LEU A 39 9.75 11.25 4.44
N ARG A 40 10.55 12.29 4.34
CA ARG A 40 11.16 12.93 5.53
C ARG A 40 10.07 13.55 6.40
N GLY A 41 10.18 13.35 7.70
CA GLY A 41 9.17 13.85 8.66
C GLY A 41 9.00 15.37 8.63
N ASP A 42 10.10 16.12 8.37
CA ASP A 42 10.10 17.57 8.26
C ASP A 42 9.44 18.10 6.97
N TYR A 43 9.27 17.27 5.93
CA TYR A 43 8.61 17.72 4.69
C TYR A 43 7.15 18.11 4.92
N ILE A 44 6.45 17.43 5.81
CA ILE A 44 5.05 17.75 6.10
C ILE A 44 4.94 19.15 6.72
N GLU A 45 5.82 19.49 7.65
CA GLU A 45 5.85 20.81 8.27
C GLU A 45 6.34 21.88 7.27
N TYR A 46 7.42 21.61 6.57
CA TYR A 46 8.05 22.55 5.64
C TYR A 46 7.10 22.95 4.49
N PHE A 47 6.40 21.97 3.93
CA PHE A 47 5.48 22.21 2.81
C PHE A 47 4.02 22.43 3.24
N TYR A 48 3.76 22.57 4.53
CA TYR A 48 2.40 22.66 5.07
C TYR A 48 1.53 23.71 4.36
N ASN A 49 2.10 24.90 4.12
CA ASN A 49 1.39 26.01 3.46
C ASN A 49 1.10 25.77 1.97
N THR A 50 1.78 24.81 1.35
CA THR A 50 1.56 24.46 -0.05
C THR A 50 0.55 23.33 -0.23
N PHE A 51 0.21 22.62 0.84
CA PHE A 51 -0.79 21.57 0.79
C PHE A 51 -2.20 22.13 0.65
N GLY A 52 -3.02 21.45 -0.16
CA GLY A 52 -4.46 21.70 -0.19
C GLY A 52 -5.14 21.26 1.14
N GLU A 53 -6.38 21.68 1.34
CA GLU A 53 -7.15 21.37 2.56
C GLU A 53 -7.47 19.86 2.70
N ARG A 54 -7.42 19.12 1.61
CA ARG A 54 -7.54 17.65 1.59
C ARG A 54 -6.14 17.01 1.69
N GLY A 55 -6.07 15.70 1.95
CA GLY A 55 -4.80 14.98 2.08
C GLY A 55 -4.15 15.21 3.44
N PHE A 56 -2.87 15.62 3.49
CA PHE A 56 -2.11 15.73 4.73
C PHE A 56 -2.78 16.64 5.76
N LYS A 57 -3.25 17.83 5.39
CA LYS A 57 -3.93 18.73 6.33
C LYS A 57 -5.16 18.09 6.96
N ARG A 58 -5.99 17.42 6.14
CA ARG A 58 -7.16 16.72 6.64
C ARG A 58 -6.77 15.58 7.59
N LEU A 59 -5.79 14.74 7.20
CA LEU A 59 -5.33 13.64 8.05
C LEU A 59 -4.76 14.14 9.39
N MET A 60 -4.04 15.25 9.38
CA MET A 60 -3.50 15.84 10.61
C MET A 60 -4.58 16.46 11.51
N ASN A 61 -5.61 17.06 10.92
CA ASN A 61 -6.67 17.75 11.68
C ASN A 61 -7.75 16.78 12.19
N GLU A 62 -8.06 15.72 11.45
CA GLU A 62 -9.16 14.79 11.75
C GLU A 62 -8.64 13.44 12.29
N GLY A 63 -7.35 13.15 12.14
CA GLY A 63 -6.74 11.88 12.50
C GLY A 63 -5.90 11.93 13.78
N LEU A 64 -5.34 10.77 14.13
CA LEU A 64 -4.36 10.63 15.20
C LEU A 64 -2.95 10.66 14.61
N VAL A 65 -2.11 11.57 15.09
CA VAL A 65 -0.76 11.78 14.56
C VAL A 65 0.28 11.28 15.58
N TYR A 66 1.18 10.41 15.14
CA TYR A 66 2.34 9.95 15.91
C TYR A 66 3.60 10.60 15.38
N ASN A 67 4.20 11.50 16.15
CA ASN A 67 5.34 12.31 15.69
C ASN A 67 6.71 11.65 15.93
N ASN A 68 6.78 10.55 16.64
CA ASN A 68 8.04 9.93 17.02
C ASN A 68 8.02 8.41 16.88
N ILE A 69 7.97 7.95 15.63
CA ILE A 69 8.10 6.53 15.31
C ILE A 69 9.52 6.28 14.82
N ARG A 70 10.18 5.23 15.34
CA ARG A 70 11.53 4.84 14.94
C ARG A 70 11.64 3.34 14.75
N PHE A 71 12.31 2.94 13.71
CA PHE A 71 12.80 1.57 13.58
C PHE A 71 13.89 1.31 14.61
N LYS A 72 13.93 0.10 15.18
CA LYS A 72 14.89 -0.30 16.22
C LYS A 72 16.07 -1.12 15.65
N PHE A 73 16.39 -0.91 14.38
CA PHE A 73 17.50 -1.57 13.69
C PHE A 73 18.20 -0.59 12.74
N SER A 74 19.43 -0.88 12.38
CA SER A 74 20.23 -0.16 11.38
C SER A 74 20.00 -0.75 9.97
N ASP A 75 20.56 -0.10 8.97
CA ASP A 75 20.53 -0.53 7.56
C ASP A 75 19.11 -0.74 7.03
N ILE A 76 18.30 0.29 7.22
CA ILE A 76 16.91 0.30 6.77
C ILE A 76 16.88 0.51 5.27
N ASP A 77 16.37 -0.49 4.54
CA ASP A 77 16.01 -0.39 3.14
C ASP A 77 14.51 -0.61 2.93
N GLU A 78 14.06 -0.55 1.68
CA GLU A 78 12.65 -0.72 1.34
C GLU A 78 12.10 -2.06 1.85
N ALA A 79 12.81 -3.16 1.65
CA ALA A 79 12.33 -4.48 2.03
C ALA A 79 12.20 -4.64 3.55
N SER A 80 13.25 -4.29 4.30
CA SER A 80 13.27 -4.39 5.76
C SER A 80 12.26 -3.44 6.41
N ALA A 81 12.07 -2.24 5.84
CA ALA A 81 11.10 -1.25 6.32
C ALA A 81 9.66 -1.74 6.14
N PHE A 82 9.29 -2.19 4.94
CA PHE A 82 7.93 -2.69 4.66
C PHE A 82 7.61 -3.95 5.45
N ALA A 83 8.54 -4.93 5.51
CA ALA A 83 8.36 -6.11 6.33
C ALA A 83 8.12 -5.75 7.80
N THR A 84 8.93 -4.84 8.36
CA THR A 84 8.78 -4.41 9.75
C THR A 84 7.48 -3.67 10.00
N LEU A 85 7.09 -2.78 9.10
CA LEU A 85 5.85 -2.00 9.23
C LEU A 85 4.61 -2.90 9.22
N PHE A 86 4.54 -3.85 8.29
CA PHE A 86 3.35 -4.67 8.10
C PHE A 86 3.29 -5.91 9.00
N THR A 87 4.43 -6.37 9.57
CA THR A 87 4.44 -7.46 10.56
C THR A 87 4.47 -6.95 12.01
N GLY A 88 4.80 -5.68 12.23
CA GLY A 88 5.04 -5.14 13.58
C GLY A 88 6.28 -5.71 14.27
N SER A 89 7.16 -6.41 13.55
CA SER A 89 8.34 -7.08 14.10
C SER A 89 9.63 -6.71 13.36
N ASN A 90 10.76 -6.71 14.09
CA ASN A 90 12.06 -6.36 13.52
C ASN A 90 12.60 -7.50 12.60
N PRO A 91 13.61 -7.23 11.76
CA PRO A 91 14.19 -8.19 10.81
C PRO A 91 14.61 -9.53 11.41
N ASN A 92 15.14 -9.54 12.64
CA ASN A 92 15.51 -10.78 13.33
C ASN A 92 14.33 -11.69 13.68
N PHE A 93 13.09 -11.16 13.65
CA PHE A 93 11.86 -11.92 13.88
C PHE A 93 11.05 -12.15 12.61
N ASN A 94 11.09 -11.19 11.67
CA ASN A 94 10.34 -11.33 10.44
C ASN A 94 11.14 -11.96 9.28
N GLY A 95 12.47 -12.09 9.42
CA GLY A 95 13.34 -12.75 8.44
C GLY A 95 13.82 -11.86 7.29
N ILE A 96 13.37 -10.60 7.21
CA ILE A 96 13.71 -9.69 6.10
C ILE A 96 14.66 -8.61 6.60
N ALA A 97 15.96 -8.86 6.44
CA ALA A 97 17.00 -7.92 6.84
C ALA A 97 17.35 -6.88 5.75
N GLY A 98 17.01 -7.15 4.50
CA GLY A 98 17.25 -6.28 3.37
C GLY A 98 16.71 -6.86 2.07
N LYS A 99 16.86 -6.09 1.00
CA LYS A 99 16.39 -6.43 -0.34
C LYS A 99 17.07 -7.67 -0.92
N ASN A 100 18.37 -7.82 -0.63
CA ASN A 100 19.19 -8.94 -1.09
C ASN A 100 19.71 -9.75 0.08
N ILE A 101 19.88 -11.05 -0.16
CA ILE A 101 20.55 -11.99 0.72
C ILE A 101 21.65 -12.70 -0.06
N TYR A 102 22.72 -13.04 0.61
CA TYR A 102 23.76 -13.88 0.01
C TYR A 102 23.34 -15.36 0.07
N ASP A 103 23.22 -15.97 -1.11
CA ASP A 103 22.92 -17.40 -1.28
C ASP A 103 24.27 -18.14 -1.33
N PHE A 104 24.60 -18.85 -0.27
CA PHE A 104 25.88 -19.56 -0.15
C PHE A 104 25.99 -20.73 -1.12
N ASP A 105 24.90 -21.36 -1.52
CA ASP A 105 24.90 -22.47 -2.48
C ASP A 105 25.15 -21.98 -3.91
N LYS A 106 24.71 -20.77 -4.20
CA LYS A 106 24.89 -20.13 -5.52
C LYS A 106 26.05 -19.16 -5.56
N GLU A 107 26.70 -18.92 -4.42
CA GLU A 107 27.82 -17.98 -4.25
C GLU A 107 27.51 -16.57 -4.80
N LYS A 108 26.27 -16.09 -4.65
CA LYS A 108 25.84 -14.79 -5.15
C LYS A 108 24.74 -14.15 -4.31
N GLU A 109 24.57 -12.85 -4.46
CA GLU A 109 23.40 -12.15 -3.95
C GLU A 109 22.16 -12.50 -4.79
N VAL A 110 21.07 -12.76 -4.09
CA VAL A 110 19.74 -12.96 -4.67
C VAL A 110 18.72 -12.10 -3.94
N SER A 111 17.66 -11.70 -4.65
CA SER A 111 16.55 -11.00 -4.03
C SER A 111 15.97 -11.81 -2.86
N VAL A 112 15.63 -11.13 -1.78
CA VAL A 112 14.92 -11.74 -0.65
C VAL A 112 13.56 -12.33 -1.06
N LEU A 113 12.98 -11.84 -2.15
CA LEU A 113 11.72 -12.34 -2.70
C LEU A 113 11.89 -13.51 -3.66
N TYR A 114 13.13 -13.82 -4.11
CA TYR A 114 13.33 -14.85 -5.10
C TYR A 114 12.84 -16.23 -4.65
N ASP A 115 11.95 -16.81 -5.47
CA ASP A 115 11.34 -18.11 -5.27
C ASP A 115 11.06 -18.78 -6.62
N PRO A 116 11.87 -19.80 -7.02
CA PRO A 116 11.76 -20.41 -8.34
C PRO A 116 10.47 -21.21 -8.55
N ASP A 117 9.71 -21.50 -7.49
CA ASP A 117 8.46 -22.25 -7.57
C ASP A 117 7.32 -21.44 -8.20
N TYR A 118 7.48 -20.11 -8.30
CA TYR A 118 6.45 -19.23 -8.82
C TYR A 118 6.91 -18.47 -10.06
N ILE A 119 6.00 -18.29 -10.98
CA ILE A 119 6.25 -17.66 -12.28
C ILE A 119 5.63 -16.27 -12.29
N GLY A 120 6.37 -15.32 -12.87
CA GLY A 120 5.88 -13.96 -13.08
C GLY A 120 4.73 -13.88 -14.07
N ASN A 121 3.82 -12.96 -13.81
CA ASN A 121 2.75 -12.58 -14.72
C ASN A 121 2.93 -11.11 -15.08
N TYR A 122 3.19 -10.80 -16.33
CA TYR A 122 3.67 -9.52 -16.85
C TYR A 122 5.06 -9.09 -16.34
N THR A 123 5.84 -9.99 -15.79
CA THR A 123 7.22 -9.81 -15.38
C THR A 123 8.00 -11.09 -15.59
N LYS A 124 9.32 -10.98 -15.64
CA LYS A 124 10.24 -12.14 -15.67
C LYS A 124 10.65 -12.59 -14.27
N GLU A 125 10.22 -11.90 -13.26
CA GLU A 125 10.60 -12.14 -11.87
C GLU A 125 9.85 -13.34 -11.29
N HIS A 126 10.57 -14.10 -10.46
CA HIS A 126 10.07 -15.25 -9.73
C HIS A 126 10.05 -14.90 -8.24
N TYR A 127 8.96 -14.35 -7.76
CA TYR A 127 8.87 -13.77 -6.42
C TYR A 127 7.73 -14.34 -5.59
N SER A 128 7.98 -14.48 -4.29
CA SER A 128 6.98 -14.80 -3.27
C SER A 128 7.38 -14.21 -1.91
N PRO A 129 6.47 -14.17 -0.93
CA PRO A 129 6.79 -13.77 0.44
C PRO A 129 7.42 -14.91 1.27
N ARG A 130 7.86 -16.02 0.68
CA ARG A 130 8.31 -17.25 1.40
C ARG A 130 9.32 -16.99 2.51
N LYS A 131 10.21 -16.00 2.35
CA LYS A 131 11.25 -15.69 3.34
C LYS A 131 10.76 -14.77 4.47
N LEU A 132 9.58 -14.18 4.32
CA LEU A 132 8.92 -13.49 5.41
C LEU A 132 8.38 -14.55 6.38
N ILE A 133 8.90 -14.61 7.61
CA ILE A 133 8.53 -15.67 8.57
C ILE A 133 7.48 -15.24 9.59
N SER A 134 7.13 -13.97 9.61
CA SER A 134 6.06 -13.42 10.45
C SER A 134 4.83 -13.10 9.60
N SER A 135 3.64 -13.26 10.18
CA SER A 135 2.39 -12.82 9.56
C SER A 135 2.33 -11.29 9.44
N THR A 136 1.71 -10.82 8.38
CA THR A 136 1.39 -9.40 8.20
C THR A 136 0.03 -9.07 8.83
N ILE A 137 -0.26 -7.78 8.99
CA ILE A 137 -1.61 -7.34 9.39
C ILE A 137 -2.69 -7.84 8.44
N GLY A 138 -2.36 -8.00 7.15
CA GLY A 138 -3.25 -8.58 6.14
C GLY A 138 -3.52 -10.07 6.38
N ASP A 139 -2.49 -10.82 6.74
CA ASP A 139 -2.61 -12.24 7.10
C ASP A 139 -3.50 -12.41 8.35
N GLU A 140 -3.27 -11.60 9.38
CA GLU A 140 -4.07 -11.62 10.62
C GLU A 140 -5.54 -11.24 10.34
N LEU A 141 -5.78 -10.28 9.46
CA LEU A 141 -7.13 -9.94 9.04
C LEU A 141 -7.84 -11.10 8.33
N LYS A 142 -7.10 -11.84 7.49
CA LYS A 142 -7.61 -13.06 6.85
C LYS A 142 -7.98 -14.13 7.87
N ILE A 143 -7.12 -14.35 8.88
CA ILE A 143 -7.38 -15.30 9.97
C ILE A 143 -8.61 -14.86 10.77
N ALA A 144 -8.64 -13.62 11.25
CA ALA A 144 -9.73 -13.09 12.05
C ALA A 144 -11.09 -13.12 11.33
N SER A 145 -11.09 -12.85 10.03
CA SER A 145 -12.29 -12.90 9.20
C SER A 145 -12.65 -14.30 8.68
N LYS A 146 -11.86 -15.33 9.03
CA LYS A 146 -12.01 -16.69 8.51
C LYS A 146 -11.97 -16.72 6.96
N GLY A 147 -11.06 -15.95 6.37
CA GLY A 147 -10.84 -15.86 4.94
C GLY A 147 -11.86 -15.00 4.17
N ARG A 148 -12.78 -14.33 4.84
CA ARG A 148 -13.81 -13.50 4.19
C ARG A 148 -13.33 -12.12 3.75
N SER A 149 -12.27 -11.59 4.36
CA SER A 149 -11.70 -10.31 3.98
C SER A 149 -10.89 -10.46 2.70
N ASP A 150 -10.94 -9.45 1.84
CA ASP A 150 -10.03 -9.32 0.71
C ASP A 150 -8.88 -8.40 1.06
N VAL A 151 -7.67 -8.83 0.73
CA VAL A 151 -6.43 -8.11 0.99
C VAL A 151 -5.66 -7.98 -0.31
N TYR A 152 -5.36 -6.73 -0.69
CA TYR A 152 -4.59 -6.40 -1.88
C TYR A 152 -3.51 -5.38 -1.53
N ALA A 153 -2.33 -5.51 -2.14
CA ALA A 153 -1.27 -4.52 -2.07
C ALA A 153 -0.90 -4.05 -3.48
N ILE A 154 -0.73 -2.75 -3.64
CA ILE A 154 -0.35 -2.10 -4.89
C ILE A 154 0.79 -1.15 -4.58
N ALA A 155 1.93 -1.35 -5.22
CA ALA A 155 3.12 -0.54 -4.97
C ALA A 155 3.95 -0.35 -6.24
N PRO A 156 4.92 0.58 -6.27
CA PRO A 156 5.82 0.72 -7.40
C PRO A 156 6.71 -0.51 -7.60
N ASN A 157 7.19 -1.09 -6.49
CA ASN A 157 8.21 -2.13 -6.47
C ASN A 157 7.67 -3.44 -5.87
N PRO A 158 8.22 -4.59 -6.25
CA PRO A 158 7.80 -5.89 -5.73
C PRO A 158 8.02 -6.03 -4.22
N GLU A 159 9.09 -5.45 -3.67
CA GLU A 159 9.36 -5.50 -2.24
C GLU A 159 8.24 -4.86 -1.44
N SER A 160 7.85 -3.64 -1.79
CA SER A 160 6.76 -2.94 -1.13
C SER A 160 5.42 -3.66 -1.30
N ALA A 161 5.14 -4.19 -2.50
CA ALA A 161 3.88 -4.88 -2.78
C ALA A 161 3.77 -6.21 -2.02
N ILE A 162 4.77 -7.08 -2.17
CA ILE A 162 4.73 -8.45 -1.63
C ILE A 162 4.84 -8.46 -0.11
N LEU A 163 5.76 -7.66 0.47
CA LEU A 163 5.96 -7.61 1.91
C LEU A 163 4.84 -6.89 2.66
N SER A 164 4.08 -6.03 1.98
CA SER A 164 2.84 -5.46 2.53
C SER A 164 1.66 -6.44 2.44
N ALA A 165 1.58 -7.20 1.36
CA ALA A 165 0.52 -8.17 1.13
C ALA A 165 0.60 -9.34 2.11
N GLY A 166 1.81 -9.87 2.33
CA GLY A 166 2.03 -11.07 3.13
C GLY A 166 1.66 -12.34 2.40
N HIS A 167 1.35 -13.40 3.18
CA HIS A 167 1.17 -14.75 2.68
C HIS A 167 -0.24 -15.05 2.19
N ALA A 168 -1.25 -14.52 2.87
CA ALA A 168 -2.66 -14.86 2.66
C ALA A 168 -3.42 -13.85 1.82
N ALA A 169 -2.75 -12.83 1.27
CA ALA A 169 -3.40 -11.81 0.46
C ALA A 169 -4.01 -12.39 -0.83
N ASN A 170 -5.02 -11.72 -1.35
CA ASN A 170 -5.64 -12.04 -2.62
C ASN A 170 -4.75 -11.63 -3.79
N GLY A 171 -3.87 -10.63 -3.60
CA GLY A 171 -2.93 -10.19 -4.62
C GLY A 171 -1.93 -9.14 -4.14
N ALA A 172 -0.75 -9.16 -4.75
CA ALA A 172 0.26 -8.12 -4.68
C ALA A 172 0.62 -7.70 -6.10
N PHE A 173 0.61 -6.41 -6.37
CA PHE A 173 0.80 -5.85 -7.70
C PHE A 173 1.86 -4.77 -7.68
N TRP A 174 2.80 -4.84 -8.63
CA TRP A 174 3.83 -3.83 -8.82
C TRP A 174 4.00 -3.49 -10.29
N MET A 175 4.65 -2.40 -10.59
CA MET A 175 4.92 -2.00 -11.96
C MET A 175 6.23 -2.61 -12.44
N ASP A 176 6.19 -3.37 -13.53
CA ASP A 176 7.37 -3.91 -14.18
C ASP A 176 8.18 -2.82 -14.89
N ASP A 177 9.50 -2.80 -14.67
CA ASP A 177 10.40 -1.75 -15.17
C ASP A 177 10.60 -1.77 -16.68
N TYR A 178 10.35 -2.91 -17.33
CA TYR A 178 10.59 -3.08 -18.76
C TYR A 178 9.37 -2.73 -19.62
N ASN A 179 8.19 -3.15 -19.15
CA ASN A 179 6.98 -3.05 -19.97
C ASN A 179 5.93 -2.08 -19.39
N GLY A 180 6.16 -1.53 -18.20
CA GLY A 180 5.26 -0.59 -17.53
C GLY A 180 3.90 -1.16 -17.16
N LYS A 181 3.76 -2.49 -17.16
CA LYS A 181 2.52 -3.16 -16.80
C LYS A 181 2.49 -3.51 -15.32
N TRP A 182 1.30 -3.58 -14.77
CA TRP A 182 1.08 -4.10 -13.44
C TRP A 182 1.28 -5.59 -13.44
N ALA A 183 2.28 -6.04 -12.69
CA ALA A 183 2.74 -7.41 -12.60
C ALA A 183 2.37 -8.04 -11.26
N THR A 184 2.36 -9.37 -11.24
CA THR A 184 2.21 -10.22 -10.07
C THR A 184 2.92 -11.55 -10.31
N THR A 185 2.82 -12.50 -9.41
CA THR A 185 3.28 -13.88 -9.63
C THR A 185 2.19 -14.89 -9.36
N THR A 186 2.41 -16.13 -9.79
CA THR A 186 1.50 -17.25 -9.54
C THR A 186 1.38 -17.66 -8.07
N TYR A 187 2.16 -17.06 -7.18
CA TYR A 187 1.96 -17.18 -5.73
C TYR A 187 0.58 -16.69 -5.32
N TYR A 188 0.19 -15.53 -5.84
CA TYR A 188 -1.15 -15.00 -5.68
C TYR A 188 -2.06 -15.56 -6.78
N LYS A 189 -3.36 -15.63 -6.57
CA LYS A 189 -4.35 -16.32 -7.44
C LYS A 189 -4.41 -15.86 -8.91
N GLY A 190 -3.43 -15.09 -9.34
CA GLY A 190 -3.34 -14.59 -10.71
C GLY A 190 -3.80 -13.14 -10.85
N LEU A 191 -3.82 -12.70 -12.10
CA LEU A 191 -4.15 -11.33 -12.45
C LEU A 191 -5.68 -11.18 -12.62
N PRO A 192 -6.34 -10.29 -11.87
CA PRO A 192 -7.75 -10.00 -12.09
C PRO A 192 -7.99 -9.43 -13.49
N TRP A 193 -9.14 -9.74 -14.09
CA TRP A 193 -9.48 -9.31 -15.45
C TRP A 193 -9.42 -7.79 -15.65
N TYR A 194 -9.75 -7.01 -14.63
CA TYR A 194 -9.70 -5.55 -14.71
C TYR A 194 -8.26 -5.01 -14.70
N VAL A 195 -7.31 -5.72 -14.07
CA VAL A 195 -5.88 -5.39 -14.15
C VAL A 195 -5.34 -5.74 -15.54
N ASP A 196 -5.72 -6.90 -16.09
CA ASP A 196 -5.37 -7.30 -17.46
C ASP A 196 -5.91 -6.30 -18.48
N ARG A 197 -7.16 -5.90 -18.35
CA ARG A 197 -7.79 -4.85 -19.17
C ARG A 197 -7.05 -3.52 -19.05
N TYR A 198 -6.62 -3.14 -17.84
CA TYR A 198 -5.85 -1.92 -17.63
C TYR A 198 -4.49 -2.01 -18.34
N ASN A 199 -3.79 -3.13 -18.23
CA ASN A 199 -2.49 -3.35 -18.85
C ASN A 199 -2.51 -3.31 -20.39
N ASN A 200 -3.61 -3.73 -21.00
CA ASN A 200 -3.69 -3.94 -22.46
C ASN A 200 -4.73 -3.03 -23.13
N GLY A 201 -5.48 -2.25 -22.38
CA GLY A 201 -6.51 -1.35 -22.90
C GLY A 201 -5.96 -0.02 -23.44
N PRO A 202 -6.85 0.79 -24.01
CA PRO A 202 -6.49 2.11 -24.55
C PRO A 202 -6.01 3.09 -23.47
N GLU A 203 -6.35 2.85 -22.21
CA GLU A 203 -5.92 3.62 -21.04
C GLU A 203 -4.65 3.06 -20.39
N SER A 204 -3.98 2.09 -21.03
CA SER A 204 -2.74 1.52 -20.52
C SER A 204 -1.65 2.60 -20.36
N LEU A 205 -0.70 2.36 -19.48
CA LEU A 205 0.39 3.30 -19.25
C LEU A 205 1.19 3.53 -20.56
N SER A 206 1.50 2.47 -21.30
CA SER A 206 2.22 2.57 -22.57
C SER A 206 1.47 3.43 -23.60
N ALA A 207 0.15 3.32 -23.69
CA ALA A 207 -0.64 4.16 -24.62
C ALA A 207 -0.63 5.66 -24.26
N ARG A 208 -0.36 6.00 -23.00
CA ARG A 208 -0.37 7.39 -22.51
C ARG A 208 1.02 8.00 -22.32
N LEU A 209 2.07 7.17 -22.29
CA LEU A 209 3.41 7.55 -21.88
C LEU A 209 3.97 8.75 -22.69
N GLU A 210 3.84 8.72 -24.00
CA GLU A 210 4.37 9.77 -24.89
C GLU A 210 3.70 11.13 -24.69
N GLN A 211 2.49 11.14 -24.13
CA GLN A 211 1.75 12.36 -23.82
C GLN A 211 2.08 12.90 -22.43
N MET A 212 2.84 12.14 -21.63
CA MET A 212 3.16 12.53 -20.27
C MET A 212 4.37 13.43 -20.24
N THR A 213 4.20 14.60 -19.68
CA THR A 213 5.28 15.57 -19.45
C THR A 213 5.30 15.95 -17.97
N TRP A 214 6.46 15.83 -17.35
CA TRP A 214 6.67 16.26 -15.98
C TRP A 214 7.13 17.71 -15.97
N THR A 215 6.34 18.56 -15.36
CA THR A 215 6.65 19.96 -15.07
C THR A 215 6.38 20.22 -13.60
N PRO A 216 6.97 21.25 -12.99
CA PRO A 216 6.63 21.67 -11.63
C PRO A 216 5.12 21.87 -11.48
N SER A 217 4.54 21.36 -10.39
CA SER A 217 3.11 21.49 -10.10
C SER A 217 2.72 22.86 -9.53
N LEU A 218 3.70 23.64 -9.08
CA LEU A 218 3.54 25.01 -8.59
C LEU A 218 4.30 25.97 -9.50
N SER A 219 3.84 27.23 -9.58
CA SER A 219 4.54 28.28 -10.29
C SER A 219 5.91 28.58 -9.64
N LEU A 220 6.90 28.95 -10.46
CA LEU A 220 8.29 29.14 -10.03
C LEU A 220 8.43 30.24 -8.95
N ASP A 221 7.55 31.23 -8.93
CA ASP A 221 7.53 32.27 -7.90
C ASP A 221 7.30 31.71 -6.48
N LYS A 222 6.67 30.56 -6.35
CA LYS A 222 6.49 29.86 -5.07
C LYS A 222 7.72 29.08 -4.62
N PHE A 223 8.71 28.92 -5.49
CA PHE A 223 9.98 28.26 -5.18
C PHE A 223 11.11 29.25 -4.84
N ASN A 224 10.87 30.53 -4.72
CA ASN A 224 11.87 31.56 -4.37
C ASN A 224 12.57 31.30 -3.02
N ALA A 225 12.06 30.40 -2.20
CA ALA A 225 12.72 29.95 -0.98
C ALA A 225 13.85 28.91 -1.23
N PHE A 226 13.97 28.39 -2.47
CA PHE A 226 15.00 27.42 -2.82
C PHE A 226 16.11 28.12 -3.62
N PRO A 227 17.29 28.37 -3.02
CA PRO A 227 18.41 29.06 -3.69
C PRO A 227 19.06 28.21 -4.81
N TYR A 228 18.50 27.04 -5.13
CA TYR A 228 19.03 26.06 -6.08
C TYR A 228 18.33 26.05 -7.43
N VAL A 229 17.40 26.95 -7.69
CA VAL A 229 16.91 27.16 -9.06
C VAL A 229 18.03 27.91 -9.80
N LEU A 230 18.99 27.16 -10.28
CA LEU A 230 20.24 27.71 -10.87
C LEU A 230 20.05 28.30 -12.25
N ASP A 231 18.94 27.99 -12.94
CA ASP A 231 18.66 28.47 -14.28
C ASP A 231 17.22 28.93 -14.42
N GLU A 232 17.00 29.99 -15.19
CA GLU A 232 15.67 30.52 -15.52
C GLU A 232 14.84 29.56 -16.39
N ILE A 233 15.40 28.39 -16.75
CA ILE A 233 14.74 27.39 -17.58
C ILE A 233 13.87 26.50 -16.68
N PRO A 234 12.55 26.53 -16.84
CA PRO A 234 11.67 25.68 -16.03
C PRO A 234 11.95 24.22 -16.35
N PHE A 235 12.01 23.39 -15.29
CA PHE A 235 12.15 21.94 -15.43
C PHE A 235 11.02 21.38 -16.28
N LYS A 236 11.39 20.62 -17.32
CA LYS A 236 10.46 19.89 -18.17
C LYS A 236 11.06 18.56 -18.59
N TYR A 237 10.38 17.47 -18.31
CA TYR A 237 10.79 16.13 -18.73
C TYR A 237 9.63 15.44 -19.45
N THR A 238 9.89 14.94 -20.67
CA THR A 238 8.91 14.20 -21.46
C THR A 238 9.36 12.74 -21.55
N PHE A 239 8.48 11.82 -21.18
CA PHE A 239 8.75 10.38 -21.28
C PHE A 239 8.67 9.93 -22.73
N LYS A 240 9.64 9.13 -23.15
CA LYS A 240 9.70 8.57 -24.51
C LYS A 240 9.78 7.05 -24.42
N GLU A 241 8.87 6.37 -25.08
CA GLU A 241 8.76 4.91 -25.05
C GLU A 241 10.02 4.19 -25.56
N ASN A 242 10.78 4.82 -26.46
CA ASN A 242 11.96 4.22 -27.10
C ASN A 242 13.26 4.26 -26.26
N THR A 243 13.17 4.59 -24.97
CA THR A 243 14.33 4.50 -24.08
C THR A 243 14.17 3.26 -23.21
N ASN A 244 15.22 2.45 -23.07
CA ASN A 244 15.20 1.21 -22.28
C ASN A 244 14.82 1.41 -20.79
N GLU A 245 14.76 2.66 -20.32
CA GLU A 245 14.52 3.03 -18.92
C GLU A 245 13.27 3.92 -18.76
N CYS A 246 12.42 4.03 -19.77
CA CYS A 246 11.29 4.98 -19.70
C CYS A 246 10.31 4.69 -18.56
N PHE A 247 10.02 3.43 -18.30
CA PHE A 247 9.14 3.03 -17.19
C PHE A 247 9.82 3.13 -15.84
N PHE A 248 11.11 2.81 -15.75
CA PHE A 248 11.90 3.06 -14.56
C PHE A 248 11.92 4.55 -14.22
N ASN A 249 12.18 5.41 -15.19
CA ASN A 249 12.15 6.88 -15.00
C ASN A 249 10.75 7.38 -14.61
N LEU A 250 9.69 6.75 -15.10
CA LEU A 250 8.34 7.08 -14.68
C LEU A 250 8.10 6.69 -13.22
N LYS A 251 8.59 5.53 -12.78
CA LYS A 251 8.50 5.09 -11.38
C LYS A 251 9.20 6.05 -10.41
N THR A 252 10.28 6.70 -10.84
CA THR A 252 11.01 7.70 -10.03
C THR A 252 10.37 9.10 -10.09
N SER A 253 9.28 9.27 -10.82
CA SER A 253 8.54 10.52 -10.97
C SER A 253 7.24 10.53 -10.16
N PRO A 254 6.63 11.72 -9.93
CA PRO A 254 5.32 11.82 -9.27
C PRO A 254 4.18 11.10 -10.00
N PHE A 255 4.37 10.70 -11.25
CA PHE A 255 3.35 10.02 -12.04
C PHE A 255 3.04 8.63 -11.52
N ILE A 256 4.00 7.94 -10.89
CA ILE A 256 3.75 6.62 -10.31
C ILE A 256 2.63 6.67 -9.27
N ASN A 257 2.54 7.74 -8.47
CA ASN A 257 1.47 7.90 -7.49
C ASN A 257 0.09 7.99 -8.16
N LYS A 258 0.02 8.60 -9.34
CA LYS A 258 -1.23 8.66 -10.13
C LYS A 258 -1.60 7.28 -10.67
N GLU A 259 -0.61 6.49 -11.10
CA GLU A 259 -0.83 5.14 -11.61
C GLU A 259 -1.28 4.18 -10.49
N ILE A 260 -0.66 4.26 -9.31
CA ILE A 260 -1.10 3.51 -8.11
C ILE A 260 -2.56 3.85 -7.78
N ASN A 261 -2.91 5.13 -7.74
CA ASN A 261 -4.28 5.56 -7.46
C ASN A 261 -5.27 5.07 -8.51
N ARG A 262 -4.90 5.11 -9.80
CA ARG A 262 -5.76 4.60 -10.88
C ARG A 262 -6.03 3.11 -10.73
N LEU A 263 -4.98 2.33 -10.43
CA LEU A 263 -5.17 0.90 -10.21
C LEU A 263 -5.96 0.63 -8.93
N ALA A 264 -5.69 1.33 -7.83
CA ALA A 264 -6.42 1.19 -6.58
C ALA A 264 -7.93 1.46 -6.76
N LEU A 265 -8.29 2.44 -7.57
CA LEU A 265 -9.71 2.70 -7.90
C LEU A 265 -10.36 1.55 -8.67
N GLN A 266 -9.62 0.86 -9.56
CA GLN A 266 -10.13 -0.35 -10.23
C GLN A 266 -10.41 -1.48 -9.21
N PHE A 267 -9.55 -1.63 -8.19
CA PHE A 267 -9.79 -2.60 -7.11
C PHE A 267 -11.00 -2.23 -6.26
N LEU A 268 -11.22 -0.96 -5.98
CA LEU A 268 -12.41 -0.50 -5.26
C LEU A 268 -13.68 -0.71 -6.08
N GLU A 269 -13.62 -0.48 -7.38
CA GLU A 269 -14.77 -0.58 -8.28
C GLU A 269 -15.13 -2.04 -8.60
N TYR A 270 -14.14 -2.87 -8.91
CA TYR A 270 -14.36 -4.22 -9.42
C TYR A 270 -13.90 -5.34 -8.49
N GLY A 271 -12.92 -5.08 -7.64
CA GLY A 271 -12.24 -6.09 -6.84
C GLY A 271 -12.88 -6.34 -5.47
N LEU A 272 -13.35 -5.29 -4.81
CA LEU A 272 -13.88 -5.39 -3.46
C LEU A 272 -15.39 -5.61 -3.39
N SER A 273 -16.04 -5.88 -4.52
CA SER A 273 -17.48 -6.14 -4.57
C SER A 273 -18.35 -5.10 -3.86
N LEU A 274 -17.88 -3.84 -3.81
CA LEU A 274 -18.60 -2.72 -3.21
C LEU A 274 -19.94 -2.43 -3.89
N ILE A 275 -20.16 -3.01 -5.05
CA ILE A 275 -21.42 -2.98 -5.81
C ILE A 275 -22.58 -3.63 -5.03
N HIS A 276 -22.29 -4.46 -4.03
CA HIS A 276 -23.28 -5.07 -3.14
C HIS A 276 -23.45 -4.35 -1.78
N ILE A 277 -22.84 -3.19 -1.61
CA ILE A 277 -23.29 -2.26 -0.58
C ILE A 277 -24.60 -1.67 -1.12
N SER A 278 -25.68 -2.43 -0.95
CA SER A 278 -27.03 -1.99 -1.26
C SER A 278 -27.21 -0.56 -0.79
N GLU A 279 -27.72 0.29 -1.68
CA GLU A 279 -28.25 1.61 -1.30
C GLU A 279 -29.04 1.45 0.00
N PRO A 280 -28.86 2.37 0.97
CA PRO A 280 -29.74 2.41 2.10
C PRO A 280 -31.16 2.54 1.52
N THR A 281 -31.99 1.53 1.72
CA THR A 281 -33.42 1.63 1.46
C THR A 281 -33.88 2.89 2.16
N ARG A 282 -34.14 3.92 1.39
CA ARG A 282 -34.82 5.13 1.90
C ARG A 282 -36.17 4.69 2.46
N PRO A 283 -36.52 5.15 3.67
CA PRO A 283 -37.83 4.91 4.23
C PRO A 283 -38.91 5.60 3.39
#